data_6f570aafd5db56610f9c22643881609c
#
_entry.id   6f570aafd5db56610f9c22643881609c
#
_cell.length_a   1.000
_cell.length_b   1.000
_cell.length_c   1.000
_cell.angle_alpha   90.00
_cell.angle_beta   90.00
_cell.angle_gamma   90.00
#
_symmetry.space_group_name_H-M   'P 1'
#
loop_
_entity.id
_entity.type
_entity.pdbx_description
1 polymer ?
#
loop_
_entity_poly.entity_id
_entity_poly.type
_entity_poly.pdbx_seq_one_letter_code
_entity_poly.pdbx_strand_id
1 'polypeptide(L)'
;GSEMCIRDRTRRNAEKMVKRLKYDDHDADAIHGNLRQNKRDRVIKAFRNNHFRILVGTDVASRGLDIPAIKHVINFDLPQVPEDFIHRIGRTARAGAEGSALSFVGGEDRSKWNAIQRLIDPNFRAEPGSEATGRRKRGGRSFDRRGSRGKNRFADKRSNSFNSSRDDR
;
A
#
# COMPACT_ATOMS: atom_id res chain seq x y z
N GLY A 1 -6.05 19.25 -21.45
CA GLY A 1 -6.54 18.40 -20.35
C GLY A 1 -5.56 18.38 -19.21
N SER A 2 -6.04 18.26 -17.98
CA SER A 2 -5.12 18.13 -16.82
C SER A 2 -4.72 16.67 -16.65
N GLU A 3 -3.45 16.40 -16.83
CA GLU A 3 -2.86 15.10 -16.60
C GLU A 3 -2.58 14.91 -15.12
N MET A 4 -2.89 13.72 -14.62
CA MET A 4 -2.79 13.35 -13.20
C MET A 4 -1.96 12.10 -13.03
N CYS A 5 -1.10 12.07 -12.01
CA CYS A 5 -0.41 10.85 -11.61
C CYS A 5 -0.75 10.51 -10.16
N ILE A 6 -1.30 9.32 -9.94
CA ILE A 6 -1.59 8.77 -8.61
C ILE A 6 -0.46 7.82 -8.21
N ARG A 7 0.08 8.01 -7.01
CA ARG A 7 1.15 7.19 -6.45
C ARG A 7 0.63 6.28 -5.37
N ASP A 8 0.77 4.99 -5.62
CA ASP A 8 0.38 3.92 -4.69
C ASP A 8 1.61 3.10 -4.29
N ARG A 9 1.56 2.47 -3.12
CA ARG A 9 2.65 1.67 -2.60
C ARG A 9 2.77 0.32 -3.27
N THR A 10 1.65 -0.30 -3.65
CA THR A 10 1.64 -1.68 -4.13
C THR A 10 1.03 -1.82 -5.53
N ARG A 11 1.56 -2.77 -6.30
CA ARG A 11 1.01 -3.15 -7.60
C ARG A 11 -0.47 -3.50 -7.53
N ARG A 12 -0.86 -4.34 -6.54
CA ARG A 12 -2.24 -4.81 -6.41
C ARG A 12 -3.22 -3.66 -6.18
N ASN A 13 -2.84 -2.70 -5.37
CA ASN A 13 -3.68 -1.52 -5.14
C ASN A 13 -3.74 -0.63 -6.37
N ALA A 14 -2.61 -0.40 -7.05
CA ALA A 14 -2.60 0.36 -8.30
C ALA A 14 -3.53 -0.25 -9.36
N GLU A 15 -3.49 -1.58 -9.55
CA GLU A 15 -4.41 -2.27 -10.47
C GLU A 15 -5.88 -2.17 -10.03
N LYS A 16 -6.18 -2.29 -8.72
CA LYS A 16 -7.54 -2.12 -8.19
C LYS A 16 -8.04 -0.69 -8.39
N MET A 17 -7.18 0.29 -8.15
CA MET A 17 -7.51 1.70 -8.33
C MET A 17 -7.84 2.00 -9.79
N VAL A 18 -7.06 1.52 -10.75
CA VAL A 18 -7.37 1.66 -12.18
C VAL A 18 -8.70 1.03 -12.54
N LYS A 19 -8.99 -0.18 -12.02
CA LYS A 19 -10.30 -0.82 -12.25
C LYS A 19 -11.45 0.04 -11.72
N ARG A 20 -11.28 0.62 -10.53
CA ARG A 20 -12.30 1.50 -9.92
C ARG A 20 -12.47 2.77 -10.73
N LEU A 21 -11.38 3.43 -11.11
CA LEU A 21 -11.42 4.64 -11.93
C LEU A 21 -12.13 4.39 -13.27
N LYS A 22 -11.83 3.26 -13.93
CA LYS A 22 -12.51 2.88 -15.18
C LYS A 22 -13.99 2.57 -14.99
N TYR A 23 -14.37 1.98 -13.84
CA TYR A 23 -15.77 1.77 -13.51
C TYR A 23 -16.53 3.09 -13.30
N ASP A 24 -15.84 4.11 -12.81
CA ASP A 24 -16.37 5.46 -12.61
C ASP A 24 -16.15 6.36 -13.85
N ASP A 25 -16.00 5.78 -15.06
CA ASP A 25 -15.83 6.43 -16.36
C ASP A 25 -14.60 7.36 -16.48
N HIS A 26 -13.54 7.05 -15.73
CA HIS A 26 -12.27 7.77 -15.85
C HIS A 26 -11.25 6.98 -16.67
N ASP A 27 -10.66 7.64 -17.65
CA ASP A 27 -9.57 7.06 -18.44
C ASP A 27 -8.29 7.00 -17.61
N ALA A 28 -7.92 5.79 -17.21
CA ALA A 28 -6.76 5.53 -16.36
C ALA A 28 -5.99 4.27 -16.80
N ASP A 29 -4.69 4.24 -16.60
CA ASP A 29 -3.89 3.04 -16.74
C ASP A 29 -2.82 2.93 -15.64
N ALA A 30 -2.32 1.70 -15.42
CA ALA A 30 -1.35 1.41 -14.36
C ALA A 30 0.05 1.20 -14.89
N ILE A 31 1.05 1.64 -14.10
CA ILE A 31 2.45 1.34 -14.34
C ILE A 31 3.11 0.80 -13.05
N HIS A 32 3.64 -0.43 -13.10
CA HIS A 32 4.26 -1.09 -11.96
C HIS A 32 5.36 -2.07 -12.39
N GLY A 33 6.19 -2.51 -11.46
CA GLY A 33 7.40 -3.29 -11.73
C GLY A 33 7.18 -4.64 -12.43
N ASN A 34 5.98 -5.21 -12.37
CA ASN A 34 5.67 -6.49 -13.04
C ASN A 34 5.29 -6.35 -14.52
N LEU A 35 5.14 -5.14 -15.01
CA LEU A 35 4.92 -4.94 -16.45
C LEU A 35 6.21 -5.19 -17.19
N ARG A 36 6.14 -5.96 -18.28
CA ARG A 36 7.24 -6.10 -19.25
C ARG A 36 7.60 -4.73 -19.83
N GLN A 37 8.87 -4.50 -20.15
CA GLN A 37 9.34 -3.20 -20.62
C GLN A 37 8.50 -2.67 -21.79
N ASN A 38 8.23 -3.50 -22.78
CA ASN A 38 7.40 -3.11 -23.94
C ASN A 38 6.01 -2.59 -23.55
N LYS A 39 5.40 -3.16 -22.49
CA LYS A 39 4.11 -2.68 -22.01
C LYS A 39 4.24 -1.36 -21.28
N ARG A 40 5.31 -1.18 -20.48
CA ARG A 40 5.61 0.09 -19.80
C ARG A 40 5.78 1.22 -20.82
N ASP A 41 6.56 0.97 -21.89
CA ASP A 41 6.81 1.96 -22.93
C ASP A 41 5.51 2.33 -23.67
N ARG A 42 4.63 1.36 -23.92
CA ARG A 42 3.31 1.62 -24.53
C ARG A 42 2.42 2.48 -23.60
N VAL A 43 2.38 2.18 -22.30
CA VAL A 43 1.61 2.96 -21.34
C VAL A 43 2.12 4.40 -21.28
N ILE A 44 3.43 4.60 -21.19
CA ILE A 44 4.02 5.95 -21.18
C ILE A 44 3.76 6.70 -22.48
N LYS A 45 3.91 6.04 -23.63
CA LYS A 45 3.61 6.65 -24.93
C LYS A 45 2.14 7.04 -25.04
N ALA A 46 1.22 6.19 -24.60
CA ALA A 46 -0.21 6.48 -24.59
C ALA A 46 -0.54 7.66 -23.66
N PHE A 47 0.08 7.73 -22.49
CA PHE A 47 -0.07 8.85 -21.54
C PHE A 47 0.45 10.18 -22.15
N ARG A 48 1.64 10.16 -22.78
CA ARG A 48 2.19 11.32 -23.48
C ARG A 48 1.30 11.83 -24.61
N ASN A 49 0.64 10.90 -25.28
CA ASN A 49 -0.28 11.22 -26.38
C ASN A 49 -1.71 11.55 -25.92
N ASN A 50 -1.92 11.72 -24.60
CA ASN A 50 -3.22 12.02 -23.99
C ASN A 50 -4.32 10.99 -24.30
N HIS A 51 -3.96 9.71 -24.55
CA HIS A 51 -4.95 8.65 -24.73
C HIS A 51 -5.69 8.32 -23.44
N PHE A 52 -5.11 8.65 -22.29
CA PHE A 52 -5.76 8.64 -20.99
C PHE A 52 -5.15 9.71 -20.09
N ARG A 53 -5.90 10.12 -19.06
CA ARG A 53 -5.55 11.29 -18.24
C ARG A 53 -4.98 10.93 -16.86
N ILE A 54 -5.20 9.73 -16.37
CA ILE A 54 -4.81 9.31 -15.02
C ILE A 54 -3.84 8.15 -15.12
N LEU A 55 -2.59 8.40 -14.71
CA LEU A 55 -1.56 7.35 -14.60
C LEU A 55 -1.44 6.93 -13.14
N VAL A 56 -1.71 5.66 -12.83
CA VAL A 56 -1.53 5.09 -11.49
C VAL A 56 -0.22 4.32 -11.43
N GLY A 57 0.71 4.71 -10.56
CA GLY A 57 2.05 4.13 -10.56
C GLY A 57 2.61 3.81 -9.20
N THR A 58 3.49 2.79 -9.14
CA THR A 58 4.32 2.51 -7.98
C THR A 58 5.70 3.15 -8.12
N ASP A 59 6.38 3.43 -7.00
CA ASP A 59 7.69 4.11 -7.01
C ASP A 59 8.74 3.35 -7.82
N VAL A 60 8.80 2.04 -7.66
CA VAL A 60 9.75 1.17 -8.38
C VAL A 60 9.62 1.31 -9.90
N ALA A 61 8.40 1.43 -10.39
CA ALA A 61 8.15 1.49 -11.82
C ALA A 61 8.38 2.88 -12.42
N SER A 62 8.29 3.90 -11.61
CA SER A 62 8.38 5.29 -12.09
C SER A 62 9.79 5.89 -11.97
N ARG A 63 10.71 5.21 -11.28
CA ARG A 63 12.12 5.57 -11.29
C ARG A 63 12.71 5.33 -12.68
N GLY A 64 13.44 6.33 -13.19
CA GLY A 64 14.07 6.25 -14.52
C GLY A 64 13.12 6.36 -15.71
N LEU A 65 11.81 6.56 -15.49
CA LEU A 65 10.90 6.87 -16.58
C LEU A 65 10.86 8.37 -16.83
N ASP A 66 11.01 8.72 -18.10
CA ASP A 66 10.74 10.08 -18.57
C ASP A 66 9.22 10.26 -18.68
N ILE A 67 8.60 10.57 -17.52
CA ILE A 67 7.19 10.96 -17.46
C ILE A 67 7.13 12.47 -17.74
N PRO A 68 6.29 12.91 -18.67
CA PRO A 68 6.13 14.33 -18.96
C PRO A 68 5.72 15.11 -17.73
N ALA A 69 5.87 16.43 -17.77
CA ALA A 69 5.37 17.29 -16.71
C ALA A 69 3.85 17.10 -16.57
N ILE A 70 3.43 16.75 -15.38
CA ILE A 70 2.03 16.48 -15.02
C ILE A 70 1.49 17.63 -14.18
N LYS A 71 0.21 17.95 -14.35
CA LYS A 71 -0.41 19.05 -13.58
C LYS A 71 -0.68 18.66 -12.13
N HIS A 72 -1.07 17.42 -11.88
CA HIS A 72 -1.49 16.99 -10.57
C HIS A 72 -0.78 15.68 -10.16
N VAL A 73 -0.12 15.70 -9.00
CA VAL A 73 0.43 14.51 -8.35
C VAL A 73 -0.40 14.19 -7.13
N ILE A 74 -0.91 12.96 -7.04
CA ILE A 74 -1.63 12.49 -5.86
C ILE A 74 -0.82 11.37 -5.21
N ASN A 75 -0.36 11.60 -3.98
CA ASN A 75 0.23 10.57 -3.14
C ASN A 75 -0.89 9.88 -2.36
N PHE A 76 -1.41 8.78 -2.89
CA PHE A 76 -2.42 7.98 -2.21
C PHE A 76 -1.83 7.28 -0.99
N ASP A 77 -0.61 6.76 -1.14
CA ASP A 77 0.22 6.29 -0.04
C ASP A 77 1.49 7.14 0.06
N LEU A 78 1.92 7.46 1.27
CA LEU A 78 3.21 8.10 1.49
C LEU A 78 4.37 7.14 1.18
N PRO A 79 5.49 7.64 0.60
CA PRO A 79 6.66 6.84 0.35
C PRO A 79 7.30 6.38 1.67
N GLN A 80 8.08 5.30 1.61
CA GLN A 80 8.83 4.81 2.76
C GLN A 80 10.06 5.69 3.06
N VAL A 81 10.62 6.28 2.01
CA VAL A 81 11.81 7.13 2.07
C VAL A 81 11.39 8.57 1.77
N PRO A 82 11.68 9.54 2.65
CA PRO A 82 11.24 10.94 2.47
C PRO A 82 11.69 11.57 1.16
N GLU A 83 12.88 11.23 0.67
CA GLU A 83 13.43 11.75 -0.59
C GLU A 83 12.59 11.35 -1.81
N ASP A 84 11.93 10.18 -1.76
CA ASP A 84 11.02 9.75 -2.81
C ASP A 84 9.81 10.69 -2.93
N PHE A 85 9.41 11.33 -1.83
CA PHE A 85 8.36 12.34 -1.86
C PHE A 85 8.73 13.52 -2.77
N ILE A 86 9.95 14.03 -2.62
CA ILE A 86 10.46 15.11 -3.46
C ILE A 86 10.51 14.68 -4.94
N HIS A 87 10.96 13.45 -5.20
CA HIS A 87 10.97 12.90 -6.56
C HIS A 87 9.57 12.75 -7.15
N ARG A 88 8.56 12.43 -6.34
CA ARG A 88 7.17 12.33 -6.79
C ARG A 88 6.60 13.70 -7.15
N ILE A 89 6.69 14.68 -6.24
CA ILE A 89 6.16 16.03 -6.47
C ILE A 89 6.96 16.79 -7.54
N GLY A 90 8.24 16.50 -7.69
CA GLY A 90 9.09 17.06 -8.74
C GLY A 90 8.70 16.62 -10.17
N ARG A 91 7.59 15.91 -10.36
CA ARG A 91 6.98 15.64 -11.67
C ARG A 91 5.98 16.70 -12.09
N THR A 92 5.55 17.53 -11.16
CA THR A 92 4.68 18.68 -11.43
C THR A 92 5.45 20.00 -11.31
N ALA A 93 4.85 21.09 -11.73
CA ALA A 93 5.41 22.45 -11.66
C ALA A 93 6.82 22.60 -12.30
N ARG A 94 7.04 21.93 -13.44
CA ARG A 94 8.32 22.01 -14.17
C ARG A 94 8.29 23.12 -15.22
N ALA A 95 9.47 23.70 -15.45
CA ALA A 95 9.68 24.73 -16.48
C ALA A 95 8.72 25.94 -16.38
N GLY A 96 8.39 26.37 -15.15
CA GLY A 96 7.49 27.51 -14.93
C GLY A 96 6.00 27.21 -15.08
N ALA A 97 5.62 25.94 -15.32
CA ALA A 97 4.21 25.54 -15.34
C ALA A 97 3.66 25.41 -13.93
N GLU A 98 2.40 25.78 -13.74
CA GLU A 98 1.68 25.55 -12.49
C GLU A 98 1.38 24.06 -12.29
N GLY A 99 1.48 23.60 -11.05
CA GLY A 99 1.18 22.23 -10.69
C GLY A 99 0.76 22.09 -9.25
N SER A 100 0.05 21.02 -8.93
CA SER A 100 -0.38 20.72 -7.57
C SER A 100 0.00 19.32 -7.13
N ALA A 101 0.28 19.18 -5.83
CA ALA A 101 0.51 17.90 -5.18
C ALA A 101 -0.45 17.73 -3.99
N LEU A 102 -1.18 16.64 -3.98
CA LEU A 102 -2.08 16.26 -2.90
C LEU A 102 -1.55 14.99 -2.23
N SER A 103 -1.55 14.94 -0.91
CA SER A 103 -1.12 13.75 -0.16
C SER A 103 -2.15 13.35 0.87
N PHE A 104 -2.53 12.08 0.88
CA PHE A 104 -3.37 11.52 1.93
C PHE A 104 -2.47 11.02 3.06
N VAL A 105 -2.74 11.53 4.28
CA VAL A 105 -1.95 11.20 5.47
C VAL A 105 -2.88 10.55 6.49
N GLY A 106 -2.78 9.23 6.63
CA GLY A 106 -3.48 8.50 7.67
C GLY A 106 -2.82 8.63 9.04
N GLY A 107 -3.51 8.21 10.09
CA GLY A 107 -2.95 8.22 11.45
C GLY A 107 -1.68 7.37 11.58
N GLU A 108 -1.58 6.27 10.82
CA GLU A 108 -0.41 5.39 10.79
C GLU A 108 0.79 6.00 10.05
N ASP A 109 0.56 6.99 9.20
CA ASP A 109 1.58 7.60 8.35
C ASP A 109 2.17 8.89 8.95
N ARG A 110 1.72 9.31 10.14
CA ARG A 110 2.20 10.54 10.78
C ARG A 110 3.71 10.58 10.95
N SER A 111 4.34 9.48 11.34
CA SER A 111 5.79 9.39 11.48
C SER A 111 6.51 9.64 10.14
N LYS A 112 6.01 9.04 9.06
CA LYS A 112 6.55 9.26 7.70
C LYS A 112 6.33 10.70 7.25
N TRP A 113 5.14 11.24 7.52
CA TRP A 113 4.81 12.62 7.19
C TRP A 113 5.73 13.61 7.90
N ASN A 114 5.96 13.41 9.21
CA ASN A 114 6.90 14.24 9.97
C ASN A 114 8.33 14.17 9.41
N ALA A 115 8.78 12.98 8.96
CA ALA A 115 10.09 12.84 8.31
C ALA A 115 10.16 13.60 6.98
N ILE A 116 9.09 13.56 6.19
CA ILE A 116 8.96 14.34 4.94
C ILE A 116 8.98 15.84 5.24
N GLN A 117 8.22 16.28 6.25
CA GLN A 117 8.17 17.70 6.61
C GLN A 117 9.52 18.23 7.07
N ARG A 118 10.29 17.45 7.84
CA ARG A 118 11.67 17.83 8.24
C ARG A 118 12.62 17.93 7.05
N LEU A 119 12.39 17.17 6.00
CA LEU A 119 13.18 17.26 4.77
C LEU A 119 12.84 18.52 3.96
N ILE A 120 11.57 18.91 3.95
CA ILE A 120 11.10 20.10 3.21
C ILE A 120 11.41 21.39 3.96
N ASP A 121 11.19 21.39 5.27
CA ASP A 121 11.42 22.52 6.17
C ASP A 121 12.31 22.09 7.35
N PRO A 122 13.60 22.47 7.37
CA PRO A 122 14.51 22.15 8.47
C PRO A 122 14.04 22.71 9.84
N ASN A 123 13.20 23.73 9.86
CA ASN A 123 12.65 24.31 11.07
C ASN A 123 11.35 23.64 11.55
N PHE A 124 10.85 22.67 10.79
CA PHE A 124 9.63 21.95 11.15
C PHE A 124 9.77 21.24 12.50
N ARG A 125 8.84 21.52 13.41
CA ARG A 125 8.72 20.82 14.68
C ARG A 125 7.40 20.06 14.70
N ALA A 126 7.49 18.74 14.86
CA ALA A 126 6.30 17.90 15.00
C ALA A 126 5.54 18.27 16.29
N GLU A 127 4.22 18.30 16.23
CA GLU A 127 3.39 18.53 17.42
C GLU A 127 3.61 17.42 18.47
N PRO A 128 3.72 17.77 19.76
CA PRO A 128 3.84 16.79 20.84
C PRO A 128 2.66 15.81 20.79
N GLY A 129 2.95 14.51 20.76
CA GLY A 129 1.94 13.45 20.67
C GLY A 129 1.67 12.89 19.26
N SER A 130 2.19 13.51 18.21
CA SER A 130 2.01 13.03 16.84
C SER A 130 2.80 11.74 16.51
N GLU A 131 3.76 11.36 17.34
CA GLU A 131 4.62 10.19 17.13
C GLU A 131 4.12 8.91 17.84
N ALA A 132 3.06 8.97 18.65
CA ALA A 132 2.76 7.94 19.65
C ALA A 132 1.68 6.90 19.30
N THR A 133 1.21 6.79 18.05
CA THR A 133 0.14 5.82 17.73
C THR A 133 0.59 4.52 17.09
N GLY A 134 1.89 4.27 17.00
CA GLY A 134 2.45 3.05 16.34
C GLY A 134 2.60 1.82 17.25
N ARG A 135 2.38 1.92 18.56
CA ARG A 135 2.61 0.80 19.49
C ARG A 135 1.37 0.49 20.34
N ARG A 136 0.33 -0.06 19.72
CA ARG A 136 -0.64 -0.85 20.49
C ARG A 136 0.14 -2.02 21.10
N LYS A 137 0.50 -1.89 22.38
CA LYS A 137 0.89 -3.03 23.23
C LYS A 137 -0.20 -4.08 23.07
N ARG A 138 0.08 -5.16 22.35
CA ARG A 138 -0.64 -6.40 22.54
C ARG A 138 -0.48 -6.74 24.02
N GLY A 139 -1.49 -6.45 24.81
CA GLY A 139 -1.59 -6.90 26.19
C GLY A 139 -1.48 -8.42 26.18
N GLY A 140 -0.31 -8.91 26.54
CA GLY A 140 -0.11 -10.31 26.87
C GLY A 140 -1.05 -10.64 28.04
N ARG A 141 -2.15 -11.34 27.76
CA ARG A 141 -2.86 -12.06 28.79
C ARG A 141 -1.91 -13.18 29.25
N SER A 142 -1.23 -12.90 30.34
CA SER A 142 -0.58 -13.90 31.17
C SER A 142 -1.65 -14.91 31.59
N PHE A 143 -1.64 -16.07 30.96
CA PHE A 143 -2.38 -17.23 31.48
C PHE A 143 -1.60 -17.75 32.69
N ASP A 144 -2.03 -17.32 33.85
CA ASP A 144 -1.57 -17.83 35.15
C ASP A 144 -2.06 -19.29 35.28
N ARG A 145 -1.17 -20.24 34.95
CA ARG A 145 -1.36 -21.67 35.25
C ARG A 145 -1.04 -21.87 36.71
N ARG A 146 -1.94 -21.49 37.60
CA ARG A 146 -1.94 -22.07 38.95
C ARG A 146 -2.65 -23.40 38.92
N GLY A 147 -1.91 -24.37 39.37
CA GLY A 147 -2.26 -25.77 39.42
C GLY A 147 -3.51 -26.07 40.27
N SER A 148 -4.22 -27.05 39.82
CA SER A 148 -5.07 -27.87 40.69
C SER A 148 -4.72 -29.33 40.45
N ARG A 149 -3.99 -29.87 41.41
CA ARG A 149 -3.88 -31.33 41.64
C ARG A 149 -5.27 -31.81 42.05
N GLY A 150 -5.86 -32.69 41.25
CA GLY A 150 -7.05 -33.44 41.61
C GLY A 150 -6.81 -34.91 41.25
N LYS A 151 -6.52 -35.70 42.24
CA LYS A 151 -6.53 -37.17 42.22
C LYS A 151 -7.96 -37.67 42.04
N ASN A 152 -8.12 -38.74 41.24
CA ASN A 152 -8.97 -39.93 41.48
C ASN A 152 -8.97 -40.74 40.19
N ARG A 153 -8.40 -41.93 40.19
CA ARG A 153 -8.78 -43.27 40.68
C ARG A 153 -9.98 -43.87 39.96
N PHE A 154 -9.69 -45.03 39.34
CA PHE A 154 -10.57 -46.19 39.03
C PHE A 154 -11.66 -45.96 38.00
N ALA A 155 -11.89 -46.85 37.03
CA ALA A 155 -11.94 -48.30 36.90
C ALA A 155 -12.03 -48.66 35.40
N ASP A 156 -11.26 -49.53 34.97
CA ASP A 156 -11.44 -50.88 34.40
C ASP A 156 -12.86 -51.27 33.98
N LYS A 157 -12.99 -51.67 32.73
CA LYS A 157 -13.76 -52.81 32.19
C LYS A 157 -13.81 -52.72 30.65
N ARG A 158 -12.98 -53.54 29.99
CA ARG A 158 -13.31 -54.78 29.27
C ARG A 158 -14.67 -54.78 28.56
N SER A 159 -14.61 -54.96 27.29
CA SER A 159 -15.04 -56.13 26.49
C SER A 159 -15.35 -55.64 25.07
N ASN A 160 -14.66 -56.14 24.12
CA ASN A 160 -14.85 -57.38 23.40
C ASN A 160 -15.94 -57.35 22.34
N SER A 161 -15.47 -57.65 21.19
CA SER A 161 -16.01 -58.49 20.12
C SER A 161 -16.65 -57.75 18.96
N PHE A 162 -16.07 -57.92 17.83
CA PHE A 162 -16.26 -58.98 16.85
C PHE A 162 -17.20 -58.62 15.68
N ASN A 163 -16.68 -58.89 14.56
CA ASN A 163 -17.30 -59.39 13.31
C ASN A 163 -17.65 -58.34 12.26
N SER A 164 -17.00 -58.37 11.14
CA SER A 164 -17.04 -59.36 10.06
C SER A 164 -18.08 -59.08 8.99
N SER A 165 -17.53 -59.08 7.80
CA SER A 165 -18.12 -59.55 6.54
C SER A 165 -18.72 -58.49 5.61
N ARG A 166 -18.04 -58.32 4.45
CA ARG A 166 -18.50 -58.81 3.13
C ARG A 166 -19.80 -58.19 2.65
N ASP A 167 -20.00 -57.82 1.49
CA ASP A 167 -19.62 -58.18 0.14
C ASP A 167 -20.23 -57.21 -0.86
N ASP A 168 -19.60 -57.13 -1.98
CA ASP A 168 -20.11 -57.03 -3.36
C ASP A 168 -21.28 -56.11 -3.71
N ARG A 169 -21.04 -55.14 -4.53
CA ARG A 169 -21.26 -55.18 -6.01
C ARG A 169 -20.82 -53.83 -6.64
#